data_d0635e83df197b25f5ecbfe492436a5e
#
_entry.id   d0635e83df197b25f5ecbfe492436a5e
#
_cell.length_a   1.000
_cell.length_b   1.000
_cell.length_c   1.000
_cell.angle_alpha   90.00
_cell.angle_beta   90.00
_cell.angle_gamma   90.00
#
_symmetry.space_group_name_H-M   'P 1'
#
loop_
_entity.id
_entity.type
_entity.pdbx_description
1 polymer ?
#
loop_
_entity_poly.entity_id
_entity_poly.type
_entity_poly.pdbx_seq_one_letter_code
_entity_poly.pdbx_strand_id
1 'polypeptide(L)'
;MLFTEGKPASMGLESQAEDGDPTGLINSLVSMHHAANLHGVFNTPIGMMGPGPIRPGSSYQFSLMASPGMKLSMTMMNGQSNDEFYAPDENGIALFDGKGNPISGDITTKFILWDAGTEVNQELGIGADQGPRQKAINTGMDEHGVVTRAKGEAIYTKTSELFRVTITPATGM
;
A
#
# COMPACT_ATOMS: atom_id res chain seq x y z
N MET A 1 -6.76 -0.15 -11.47
CA MET A 1 -5.85 -0.97 -10.64
C MET A 1 -4.64 -0.12 -10.33
N LEU A 2 -4.04 -0.29 -9.15
CA LEU A 2 -2.84 0.43 -8.75
C LEU A 2 -1.57 -0.22 -9.31
N PHE A 3 -1.62 -1.52 -9.53
CA PHE A 3 -0.56 -2.33 -10.15
C PHE A 3 -1.15 -3.57 -10.82
N THR A 4 -0.32 -4.32 -11.53
CA THR A 4 -0.66 -5.62 -12.13
C THR A 4 0.49 -6.59 -11.89
N GLU A 5 0.23 -7.75 -11.28
CA GLU A 5 1.23 -8.80 -11.07
C GLU A 5 1.84 -9.24 -12.41
N GLY A 6 3.15 -9.36 -12.47
CA GLY A 6 3.89 -9.73 -13.69
C GLY A 6 4.07 -8.61 -14.72
N LYS A 7 3.75 -7.35 -14.37
CA LYS A 7 4.02 -6.18 -15.20
C LYS A 7 4.99 -5.23 -14.49
N PRO A 8 5.76 -4.42 -15.24
CA PRO A 8 6.58 -3.37 -14.65
C PRO A 8 5.74 -2.43 -13.79
N ALA A 9 6.31 -1.96 -12.69
CA ALA A 9 5.71 -0.92 -11.89
C ALA A 9 5.53 0.36 -12.71
N SER A 10 4.48 1.13 -12.43
CA SER A 10 4.39 2.50 -12.94
C SER A 10 5.31 3.40 -12.14
N MET A 11 5.77 4.52 -12.72
CA MET A 11 6.56 5.53 -12.01
C MET A 11 5.90 5.98 -10.69
N GLY A 12 4.57 6.00 -10.64
CA GLY A 12 3.85 6.37 -9.43
C GLY A 12 3.88 5.27 -8.36
N LEU A 13 3.88 4.01 -8.75
CA LEU A 13 4.05 2.89 -7.81
C LEU A 13 5.49 2.81 -7.30
N GLU A 14 6.46 2.97 -8.20
CA GLU A 14 7.89 3.06 -7.90
C GLU A 14 8.15 4.12 -6.82
N SER A 15 7.83 5.40 -7.09
CA SER A 15 8.00 6.47 -6.09
C SER A 15 7.28 6.20 -4.75
N GLN A 16 6.14 5.53 -4.79
CA GLN A 16 5.42 5.20 -3.56
C GLN A 16 6.08 4.04 -2.80
N ALA A 17 6.62 3.05 -3.48
CA ALA A 17 7.26 1.89 -2.87
C ALA A 17 8.66 2.22 -2.34
N GLU A 18 9.42 3.03 -3.05
CA GLU A 18 10.80 3.42 -2.72
C GLU A 18 10.87 4.59 -1.74
N ASP A 19 10.12 5.66 -2.03
CA ASP A 19 10.23 6.95 -1.36
C ASP A 19 9.04 7.26 -0.43
N GLY A 20 7.97 6.48 -0.51
CA GLY A 20 6.72 6.78 0.18
C GLY A 20 5.97 7.97 -0.42
N ASP A 21 6.28 8.39 -1.65
CA ASP A 21 5.61 9.48 -2.35
C ASP A 21 4.40 8.98 -3.17
N PRO A 22 3.17 9.24 -2.73
CA PRO A 22 1.96 8.79 -3.43
C PRO A 22 1.54 9.68 -4.60
N THR A 23 2.27 10.78 -4.86
CA THR A 23 1.85 11.83 -5.80
C THR A 23 1.60 11.29 -7.21
N GLY A 24 2.48 10.43 -7.71
CA GLY A 24 2.35 9.83 -9.03
C GLY A 24 1.13 8.92 -9.14
N LEU A 25 0.85 8.11 -8.12
CA LEU A 25 -0.33 7.24 -8.09
C LEU A 25 -1.62 8.04 -8.04
N ILE A 26 -1.72 9.06 -7.17
CA ILE A 26 -2.94 9.86 -7.06
C ILE A 26 -3.21 10.64 -8.35
N ASN A 27 -2.19 11.20 -8.97
CA ASN A 27 -2.32 11.90 -10.25
C ASN A 27 -2.83 10.98 -11.36
N SER A 28 -2.37 9.72 -11.40
CA SER A 28 -2.87 8.70 -12.33
C SER A 28 -4.35 8.40 -12.10
N LEU A 29 -4.80 8.27 -10.85
CA LEU A 29 -6.21 8.06 -10.51
C LEU A 29 -7.09 9.25 -10.91
N VAL A 30 -6.63 10.47 -10.67
CA VAL A 30 -7.32 11.70 -11.09
C VAL A 30 -7.46 11.74 -12.61
N SER A 31 -6.41 11.42 -13.34
CA SER A 31 -6.41 11.45 -14.83
C SER A 31 -7.35 10.39 -15.44
N MET A 32 -7.60 9.29 -14.74
CA MET A 32 -8.59 8.29 -15.14
C MET A 32 -10.03 8.69 -14.84
N HIS A 33 -10.28 9.94 -14.44
CA HIS A 33 -11.61 10.47 -14.12
C HIS A 33 -12.35 9.72 -13.00
N HIS A 34 -11.63 9.13 -12.06
CA HIS A 34 -12.25 8.61 -10.87
C HIS A 34 -12.82 9.75 -10.01
N ALA A 35 -14.03 9.56 -9.51
CA ALA A 35 -14.64 10.56 -8.63
C ALA A 35 -13.75 10.82 -7.40
N ALA A 36 -13.58 12.09 -7.04
CA ALA A 36 -12.66 12.51 -5.98
C ALA A 36 -12.92 11.89 -4.60
N ASN A 37 -14.14 11.40 -4.36
CA ASN A 37 -14.51 10.69 -3.13
C ASN A 37 -14.20 9.19 -3.14
N LEU A 38 -13.65 8.68 -4.24
CA LEU A 38 -13.31 7.26 -4.43
C LEU A 38 -11.81 6.96 -4.33
N HIS A 39 -10.98 7.98 -4.11
CA HIS A 39 -9.54 7.82 -3.94
C HIS A 39 -8.97 8.91 -3.03
N GLY A 40 -7.80 8.67 -2.47
CA GLY A 40 -7.13 9.64 -1.60
C GLY A 40 -5.80 9.14 -1.08
N VAL A 41 -5.06 10.07 -0.48
CA VAL A 41 -3.82 9.80 0.26
C VAL A 41 -4.11 9.90 1.75
N PHE A 42 -3.80 8.86 2.51
CA PHE A 42 -4.08 8.76 3.95
C PHE A 42 -2.79 8.40 4.69
N ASN A 43 -1.85 9.33 4.73
CA ASN A 43 -0.50 9.15 5.24
C ASN A 43 -0.18 10.01 6.47
N THR A 44 -1.19 10.59 7.12
CA THR A 44 -1.04 11.31 8.38
C THR A 44 -1.54 10.43 9.54
N PRO A 45 -0.66 9.98 10.45
CA PRO A 45 -1.07 9.20 11.60
C PRO A 45 -2.03 9.99 12.51
N ILE A 46 -2.96 9.28 13.15
CA ILE A 46 -3.90 9.90 14.09
C ILE A 46 -3.14 10.67 15.19
N GLY A 47 -3.53 11.92 15.41
CA GLY A 47 -2.91 12.81 16.39
C GLY A 47 -1.66 13.55 15.89
N MET A 48 -1.21 13.29 14.67
CA MET A 48 -0.10 14.01 14.04
C MET A 48 -0.62 15.17 13.18
N MET A 49 0.21 16.21 13.00
CA MET A 49 -0.15 17.39 12.20
C MET A 49 0.27 17.28 10.72
N GLY A 50 0.97 16.22 10.32
CA GLY A 50 1.47 16.06 8.97
C GLY A 50 1.77 14.61 8.60
N PRO A 51 2.08 14.36 7.33
CA PRO A 51 2.44 13.05 6.82
C PRO A 51 3.63 12.43 7.57
N GLY A 52 3.62 11.12 7.69
CA GLY A 52 4.72 10.37 8.28
C GLY A 52 4.39 8.88 8.42
N PRO A 53 5.39 8.04 8.67
CA PRO A 53 5.19 6.61 8.83
C PRO A 53 4.45 6.30 10.15
N ILE A 54 3.63 5.25 10.13
CA ILE A 54 3.11 4.69 11.39
C ILE A 54 4.23 3.93 12.11
N ARG A 55 4.22 4.04 13.43
CA ARG A 55 5.12 3.33 14.36
C ARG A 55 4.30 2.42 15.26
N PRO A 56 4.91 1.47 15.98
CA PRO A 56 4.17 0.66 16.96
C PRO A 56 3.26 1.51 17.84
N GLY A 57 1.97 1.16 17.90
CA GLY A 57 0.95 1.89 18.65
C GLY A 57 0.29 3.07 17.93
N SER A 58 0.75 3.45 16.74
CA SER A 58 0.09 4.47 15.91
C SER A 58 -0.76 3.86 14.79
N SER A 59 -1.65 4.65 14.20
CA SER A 59 -2.55 4.19 13.13
C SER A 59 -2.91 5.30 12.15
N TYR A 60 -3.24 4.91 10.93
CA TYR A 60 -3.99 5.74 9.99
C TYR A 60 -5.48 5.40 10.09
N GLN A 61 -6.31 6.39 9.81
CA GLN A 61 -7.75 6.19 9.67
C GLN A 61 -8.28 7.03 8.52
N PHE A 62 -9.18 6.45 7.75
CA PHE A 62 -9.91 7.18 6.71
C PHE A 62 -11.32 6.61 6.56
N SER A 63 -12.18 7.36 5.91
CA SER A 63 -13.53 6.95 5.54
C SER A 63 -13.72 7.09 4.04
N LEU A 64 -14.45 6.18 3.45
CA LEU A 64 -14.82 6.23 2.05
C LEU A 64 -16.30 5.88 1.88
N MET A 65 -16.90 6.40 0.83
CA MET A 65 -18.25 6.00 0.43
C MET A 65 -18.16 4.82 -0.53
N ALA A 66 -18.94 3.78 -0.26
CA ALA A 66 -18.94 2.58 -1.08
C ALA A 66 -20.35 2.07 -1.34
N SER A 67 -20.53 1.39 -2.46
CA SER A 67 -21.76 0.72 -2.87
C SER A 67 -21.49 -0.75 -3.21
N PRO A 68 -22.50 -1.62 -3.19
CA PRO A 68 -22.34 -3.01 -3.60
C PRO A 68 -21.66 -3.14 -4.96
N GLY A 69 -20.69 -4.07 -5.04
CA GLY A 69 -19.83 -4.28 -6.21
C GLY A 69 -18.52 -3.52 -6.19
N MET A 70 -18.35 -2.51 -5.31
CA MET A 70 -17.07 -1.79 -5.18
C MET A 70 -16.03 -2.61 -4.41
N LYS A 71 -14.77 -2.37 -4.75
CA LYS A 71 -13.60 -2.98 -4.12
C LYS A 71 -12.64 -1.92 -3.62
N LEU A 72 -11.93 -2.22 -2.55
CA LEU A 72 -10.84 -1.41 -2.01
C LEU A 72 -9.51 -1.88 -2.60
N SER A 73 -8.79 -0.99 -3.25
CA SER A 73 -7.38 -1.16 -3.58
C SER A 73 -6.57 -0.11 -2.84
N MET A 74 -5.46 -0.50 -2.25
CA MET A 74 -4.55 0.42 -1.57
C MET A 74 -3.13 -0.14 -1.56
N THR A 75 -2.16 0.73 -1.45
CA THR A 75 -0.74 0.38 -1.29
C THR A 75 -0.19 1.07 -0.05
N MET A 76 0.72 0.38 0.65
CA MET A 76 1.45 0.91 1.81
C MET A 76 2.91 0.52 1.66
N MET A 77 3.82 1.50 1.64
CA MET A 77 5.26 1.27 1.59
C MET A 77 5.71 0.37 2.76
N ASN A 78 6.57 -0.60 2.49
CA ASN A 78 7.38 -1.24 3.52
C ASN A 78 8.62 -0.39 3.75
N GLY A 79 8.60 0.52 4.72
CA GLY A 79 9.68 1.47 4.97
C GLY A 79 11.02 0.84 5.38
N GLN A 80 11.11 -0.47 5.55
CA GLN A 80 12.36 -1.20 5.84
C GLN A 80 12.87 -2.00 4.64
N SER A 81 12.27 -1.82 3.48
CA SER A 81 12.76 -2.31 2.19
C SER A 81 13.12 -1.13 1.28
N ASN A 82 13.68 -1.42 0.13
CA ASN A 82 13.98 -0.43 -0.90
C ASN A 82 12.79 -0.21 -1.85
N ASP A 83 12.01 -1.25 -2.20
CA ASP A 83 10.89 -1.12 -3.13
C ASP A 83 9.70 -2.05 -2.84
N GLU A 84 9.63 -2.61 -1.63
CA GLU A 84 8.50 -3.46 -1.26
C GLU A 84 7.31 -2.66 -0.72
N PHE A 85 6.11 -3.16 -0.96
CA PHE A 85 4.88 -2.55 -0.48
C PHE A 85 3.83 -3.60 -0.07
N TYR A 86 2.99 -3.26 0.87
CA TYR A 86 1.82 -4.05 1.24
C TYR A 86 0.60 -3.60 0.44
N ALA A 87 -0.09 -4.55 -0.14
CA ALA A 87 -1.36 -4.32 -0.84
C ALA A 87 -2.23 -5.59 -0.80
N PRO A 88 -3.55 -5.49 -1.02
CA PRO A 88 -4.35 -6.63 -1.46
C PRO A 88 -3.83 -7.17 -2.80
N ASP A 89 -4.45 -8.25 -3.30
CA ASP A 89 -4.18 -8.62 -4.69
C ASP A 89 -4.58 -7.48 -5.65
N GLU A 90 -4.12 -7.56 -6.89
CA GLU A 90 -4.37 -6.51 -7.90
C GLU A 90 -5.85 -6.17 -8.13
N ASN A 91 -6.75 -7.11 -7.81
CA ASN A 91 -8.19 -6.94 -7.96
C ASN A 91 -8.85 -6.24 -6.76
N GLY A 92 -8.13 -6.05 -5.66
CA GLY A 92 -8.62 -5.42 -4.44
C GLY A 92 -9.58 -6.29 -3.62
N ILE A 93 -10.03 -5.75 -2.51
CA ILE A 93 -10.92 -6.40 -1.52
C ILE A 93 -12.35 -5.98 -1.78
N ALA A 94 -13.27 -6.93 -1.97
CA ALA A 94 -14.70 -6.63 -2.06
C ALA A 94 -15.18 -5.99 -0.75
N LEU A 95 -15.89 -4.86 -0.86
CA LEU A 95 -16.42 -4.11 0.31
C LEU A 95 -17.82 -4.59 0.73
N PHE A 96 -18.42 -5.46 -0.05
CA PHE A 96 -19.73 -6.05 0.22
C PHE A 96 -19.69 -7.56 -0.06
N ASP A 97 -20.47 -8.32 0.68
CA ASP A 97 -20.67 -9.76 0.45
C ASP A 97 -21.59 -10.02 -0.77
N GLY A 98 -21.74 -11.29 -1.13
CA GLY A 98 -22.61 -11.69 -2.24
C GLY A 98 -24.11 -11.39 -2.04
N LYS A 99 -24.51 -10.95 -0.85
CA LYS A 99 -25.90 -10.54 -0.54
C LYS A 99 -26.03 -9.02 -0.48
N GLY A 100 -24.96 -8.26 -0.71
CA GLY A 100 -24.95 -6.80 -0.65
C GLY A 100 -24.78 -6.24 0.75
N ASN A 101 -24.41 -7.03 1.74
CA ASN A 101 -24.09 -6.51 3.07
C ASN A 101 -22.63 -6.01 3.11
N PRO A 102 -22.37 -4.84 3.75
CA PRO A 102 -21.00 -4.36 3.90
C PRO A 102 -20.18 -5.35 4.73
N ILE A 103 -18.93 -5.59 4.32
CA ILE A 103 -17.98 -6.37 5.12
C ILE A 103 -17.53 -5.58 6.33
N SER A 104 -17.17 -6.27 7.41
CA SER A 104 -16.66 -5.67 8.64
C SER A 104 -15.63 -6.57 9.32
N GLY A 105 -14.83 -5.98 10.20
CA GLY A 105 -13.85 -6.69 11.00
C GLY A 105 -12.45 -6.66 10.43
N ASP A 106 -11.64 -7.61 10.86
CA ASP A 106 -10.22 -7.73 10.50
C ASP A 106 -10.05 -8.28 9.09
N ILE A 107 -9.38 -7.52 8.24
CA ILE A 107 -9.04 -7.89 6.86
C ILE A 107 -7.53 -7.98 6.63
N THR A 108 -6.74 -8.00 7.68
CA THR A 108 -5.27 -7.99 7.61
C THR A 108 -4.71 -9.10 6.73
N THR A 109 -5.31 -10.29 6.77
CA THR A 109 -4.89 -11.45 5.96
C THR A 109 -5.11 -11.29 4.45
N LYS A 110 -5.79 -10.22 4.03
CA LYS A 110 -5.95 -9.87 2.61
C LYS A 110 -4.76 -9.08 2.05
N PHE A 111 -3.87 -8.61 2.93
CA PHE A 111 -2.69 -7.85 2.52
C PHE A 111 -1.51 -8.79 2.31
N ILE A 112 -0.84 -8.60 1.21
CA ILE A 112 0.30 -9.37 0.73
C ILE A 112 1.48 -8.40 0.65
N LEU A 113 2.68 -8.86 0.94
CA LEU A 113 3.91 -8.13 0.66
C LEU A 113 4.27 -8.36 -0.81
N TRP A 114 4.40 -7.28 -1.54
CA TRP A 114 4.77 -7.21 -2.94
C TRP A 114 6.13 -6.57 -3.08
N ASP A 115 6.85 -6.97 -4.10
CA ASP A 115 8.10 -6.43 -4.58
C ASP A 115 7.76 -5.68 -5.87
N ALA A 116 8.11 -4.40 -5.96
CA ALA A 116 7.81 -3.59 -7.13
C ALA A 116 8.70 -3.94 -8.33
N GLY A 117 9.86 -4.58 -8.08
CA GLY A 117 10.83 -4.97 -9.09
C GLY A 117 11.53 -3.78 -9.72
N THR A 118 11.61 -2.68 -9.00
CA THR A 118 12.20 -1.42 -9.47
C THR A 118 13.64 -1.29 -9.02
N GLU A 119 13.97 -1.74 -7.82
CA GLU A 119 15.33 -1.76 -7.30
C GLU A 119 15.82 -3.17 -6.93
N VAL A 120 17.12 -3.42 -7.12
CA VAL A 120 17.74 -4.67 -6.67
C VAL A 120 17.60 -4.81 -5.16
N ASN A 121 16.95 -5.90 -4.75
CA ASN A 121 16.60 -6.15 -3.36
C ASN A 121 17.81 -6.09 -2.41
N GLN A 122 17.65 -5.39 -1.31
CA GLN A 122 18.61 -5.29 -0.22
C GLN A 122 18.09 -6.01 1.03
N GLU A 123 19.00 -6.39 1.93
CA GLU A 123 18.61 -6.99 3.20
C GLU A 123 17.76 -6.03 4.02
N LEU A 124 16.56 -6.48 4.41
CA LEU A 124 15.57 -5.66 5.11
C LEU A 124 16.12 -5.06 6.41
N GLY A 125 15.78 -3.81 6.62
CA GLY A 125 16.11 -3.10 7.86
C GLY A 125 17.54 -2.58 7.94
N ILE A 126 18.44 -2.93 7.00
CA ILE A 126 19.84 -2.50 7.01
C ILE A 126 20.34 -1.92 5.68
N GLY A 127 19.65 -2.18 4.57
CA GLY A 127 20.03 -1.68 3.25
C GLY A 127 20.16 -0.16 3.21
N ALA A 128 21.14 0.35 2.48
CA ALA A 128 21.48 1.78 2.43
C ALA A 128 20.43 2.62 1.70
N ASP A 129 19.74 2.02 0.74
CA ASP A 129 18.76 2.70 -0.12
C ASP A 129 17.31 2.51 0.34
N GLN A 130 17.12 2.03 1.56
CA GLN A 130 15.80 1.91 2.20
C GLN A 130 15.40 3.23 2.87
N GLY A 131 14.10 3.56 2.85
CA GLY A 131 13.55 4.83 3.29
C GLY A 131 14.18 5.51 4.53
N PRO A 132 14.46 4.81 5.66
CA PRO A 132 15.10 5.45 6.82
C PRO A 132 16.58 5.78 6.65
N ARG A 133 17.25 5.28 5.62
CA ARG A 133 18.71 5.35 5.43
C ARG A 133 19.12 5.96 4.10
N GLN A 134 18.24 5.95 3.11
CA GLN A 134 18.50 6.57 1.81
C GLN A 134 18.85 8.05 1.96
N LYS A 135 19.77 8.53 1.13
CA LYS A 135 20.28 9.90 1.20
C LYS A 135 19.53 10.88 0.29
N ALA A 136 18.81 10.36 -0.66
CA ALA A 136 17.99 11.08 -1.63
C ALA A 136 16.85 10.14 -2.12
N ILE A 137 15.89 10.71 -2.81
CA ILE A 137 14.86 9.94 -3.53
C ILE A 137 15.49 9.18 -4.70
N ASN A 138 14.89 8.05 -5.08
CA ASN A 138 15.30 7.21 -6.21
C ASN A 138 16.80 6.89 -6.13
N THR A 139 17.23 6.33 -5.01
CA THR A 139 18.59 5.82 -4.79
C THR A 139 18.55 4.30 -4.81
N GLY A 140 19.58 3.68 -5.31
CA GLY A 140 19.66 2.23 -5.43
C GLY A 140 20.03 1.82 -6.85
N MET A 141 20.11 0.54 -7.06
CA MET A 141 20.42 -0.04 -8.37
C MET A 141 19.10 -0.51 -9.02
N ASP A 142 18.77 0.03 -10.18
CA ASP A 142 17.58 -0.38 -10.94
C ASP A 142 17.60 -1.89 -11.23
N GLU A 143 16.52 -2.59 -10.90
CA GLU A 143 16.33 -4.02 -11.21
C GLU A 143 15.72 -4.22 -12.61
N HIS A 144 14.89 -3.30 -13.07
CA HIS A 144 14.11 -3.41 -14.31
C HIS A 144 13.22 -4.65 -14.36
N GLY A 145 12.70 -5.06 -13.20
CA GLY A 145 11.88 -6.23 -13.00
C GLY A 145 10.39 -5.99 -13.25
N VAL A 146 9.57 -6.80 -12.61
CA VAL A 146 8.12 -6.72 -12.66
C VAL A 146 7.55 -6.91 -11.27
N VAL A 147 6.37 -6.37 -11.02
CA VAL A 147 5.69 -6.54 -9.73
C VAL A 147 5.44 -8.03 -9.48
N THR A 148 5.96 -8.52 -8.39
CA THR A 148 5.78 -9.91 -7.95
C THR A 148 5.45 -9.96 -6.46
N ARG A 149 4.99 -11.11 -5.98
CA ARG A 149 4.95 -11.33 -4.52
C ARG A 149 6.37 -11.38 -3.99
N ALA A 150 6.63 -10.65 -2.91
CA ALA A 150 7.94 -10.66 -2.27
C ALA A 150 8.35 -12.10 -1.94
N LYS A 151 9.61 -12.41 -2.18
CA LYS A 151 10.18 -13.75 -1.98
C LYS A 151 10.88 -13.82 -0.63
N GLY A 152 10.85 -14.98 0.00
CA GLY A 152 11.57 -15.19 1.26
C GLY A 152 10.69 -15.01 2.50
N GLU A 153 9.41 -15.39 2.45
CA GLU A 153 8.49 -15.35 3.60
C GLU A 153 9.04 -15.93 4.91
N ALA A 154 10.05 -16.81 4.82
CA ALA A 154 10.73 -17.35 6.00
C ALA A 154 11.56 -16.30 6.76
N ILE A 155 11.86 -15.16 6.14
CA ILE A 155 12.63 -14.05 6.74
C ILE A 155 11.70 -12.95 7.24
N TYR A 156 10.47 -12.90 6.70
CA TYR A 156 9.51 -11.85 7.03
C TYR A 156 8.57 -12.29 8.14
N THR A 157 8.40 -11.41 9.11
CA THR A 157 7.31 -11.51 10.08
C THR A 157 5.96 -11.54 9.35
N LYS A 158 5.04 -12.40 9.77
CA LYS A 158 3.70 -12.43 9.17
C LYS A 158 3.07 -11.05 9.19
N THR A 159 2.38 -10.67 8.14
CA THR A 159 1.68 -9.37 8.04
C THR A 159 0.86 -9.05 9.28
N SER A 160 0.16 -10.04 9.85
CA SER A 160 -0.65 -9.89 11.07
C SER A 160 0.14 -9.61 12.36
N GLU A 161 1.45 -9.80 12.33
CA GLU A 161 2.35 -9.46 13.44
C GLU A 161 2.91 -8.04 13.32
N LEU A 162 2.87 -7.47 12.10
CA LEU A 162 3.38 -6.13 11.81
C LEU A 162 2.31 -5.05 11.97
N PHE A 163 1.12 -5.29 11.44
CA PHE A 163 0.02 -4.34 11.52
C PHE A 163 -1.34 -5.05 11.48
N ARG A 164 -2.38 -4.28 11.76
CA ARG A 164 -3.77 -4.72 11.63
C ARG A 164 -4.56 -3.75 10.76
N VAL A 165 -5.37 -4.29 9.86
CA VAL A 165 -6.32 -3.53 9.06
C VAL A 165 -7.73 -3.99 9.41
N THR A 166 -8.59 -3.02 9.76
CA THR A 166 -10.00 -3.30 10.07
C THR A 166 -10.92 -2.42 9.24
N ILE A 167 -12.05 -2.98 8.84
CA ILE A 167 -13.16 -2.24 8.23
C ILE A 167 -14.31 -2.16 9.22
N THR A 168 -14.88 -0.97 9.36
CA THR A 168 -16.09 -0.74 10.15
C THR A 168 -17.09 0.00 9.26
N PRO A 169 -18.21 -0.64 8.90
CA PRO A 169 -19.29 0.06 8.21
C PRO A 169 -19.80 1.21 9.08
N ALA A 170 -19.91 2.42 8.51
CA ALA A 170 -20.65 3.47 9.17
C ALA A 170 -22.13 3.09 9.17
N THR A 171 -22.76 3.06 10.34
CA THR A 171 -24.21 2.99 10.43
C THR A 171 -24.77 4.26 9.80
N GLY A 172 -25.61 4.10 8.78
CA GLY A 172 -26.14 5.21 7.99
C GLY A 172 -26.66 6.36 8.86
N MET A 173 -26.31 7.56 8.43
CA MET A 173 -27.05 8.76 8.85
C MET A 173 -28.38 8.83 8.08
#